data_245ac2c2961fadebe3fc51d48b78a796
#
_entry.id   245ac2c2961fadebe3fc51d48b78a796
#
_cell.length_a   1.000
_cell.length_b   1.000
_cell.length_c   1.000
_cell.angle_alpha   90.00
_cell.angle_beta   90.00
_cell.angle_gamma   90.00
#
_symmetry.space_group_name_H-M   'P 1'
#
loop_
_entity.id
_entity.type
_entity.pdbx_description
1 polymer ?
#
loop_
_entity_poly.entity_id
_entity_poly.type
_entity_poly.pdbx_seq_one_letter_code
_entity_poly.pdbx_strand_id
1 'polypeptide(L)'
;VQRSRGYSSRPSLMPEDVAPLSEMLKRDFPDAVLMVDNCYGEFVCTQEPTEFGADVCVGSLIKNPGGGLAPTGGYIVGRQDVIDRVSYRLTAPGIGREVGSYAGSYQPFYQGLFLAPHVVAQAVRTSVLAAAVCEALGMRSTPAPDDRRTDIIQALELGTPERLIAFCQGIQMASPIDSMALPEPWDMPGYQHQVIMAAGTFVSGASIELSADAPMREPYTAFLQGGLTYSHGKLALIRTFEYMQKKGLL
;
A
#
# COMPACT_ATOMS: atom_id res chain seq x y z
N VAL A 1 -1.88 -9.92 12.38
CA VAL A 1 -0.66 -9.08 12.22
C VAL A 1 -0.80 -8.23 11.00
N GLN A 2 -0.54 -6.93 11.09
CA GLN A 2 -0.40 -6.04 9.94
C GLN A 2 1.07 -5.99 9.50
N ARG A 3 1.37 -6.43 8.28
CA ARG A 3 2.73 -6.47 7.75
C ARG A 3 3.24 -5.06 7.43
N SER A 4 2.49 -4.27 6.69
CA SER A 4 2.81 -2.90 6.32
C SER A 4 2.88 -1.98 7.54
N ARG A 5 3.69 -0.93 7.45
CA ARG A 5 3.88 0.06 8.51
C ARG A 5 2.65 0.93 8.79
N GLY A 6 1.73 1.06 7.83
CA GLY A 6 0.66 2.05 7.90
C GLY A 6 1.25 3.47 8.06
N TYR A 7 0.71 4.28 8.96
CA TYR A 7 1.26 5.60 9.32
C TYR A 7 2.21 5.55 10.52
N SER A 8 2.76 4.37 10.83
CA SER A 8 3.71 4.20 11.94
C SER A 8 5.14 4.54 11.53
N SER A 9 5.96 4.95 12.51
CA SER A 9 7.40 5.09 12.36
C SER A 9 8.17 3.77 12.33
N ARG A 10 7.51 2.64 12.74
CA ARG A 10 8.15 1.33 12.67
C ARG A 10 8.44 0.94 11.21
N PRO A 11 9.47 0.12 10.94
CA PRO A 11 9.63 -0.50 9.63
C PRO A 11 8.46 -1.46 9.34
N SER A 12 8.18 -1.70 8.06
CA SER A 12 7.31 -2.79 7.63
C SER A 12 8.00 -4.13 7.88
N LEU A 13 7.23 -5.17 8.20
CA LEU A 13 7.76 -6.50 8.49
C LEU A 13 8.17 -7.21 7.20
N MET A 14 9.32 -7.87 7.24
CA MET A 14 9.72 -8.83 6.22
C MET A 14 8.84 -10.09 6.33
N PRO A 15 8.65 -10.88 5.26
CA PRO A 15 7.91 -12.14 5.36
C PRO A 15 8.46 -13.08 6.44
N GLU A 16 9.79 -13.17 6.55
CA GLU A 16 10.50 -13.99 7.52
C GLU A 16 10.29 -13.57 8.98
N ASP A 17 9.96 -12.29 9.25
CA ASP A 17 9.68 -11.80 10.62
C ASP A 17 8.42 -12.44 11.23
N VAL A 18 7.63 -13.14 10.42
CA VAL A 18 6.45 -13.88 10.88
C VAL A 18 6.84 -15.19 11.58
N ALA A 19 7.96 -15.80 11.23
CA ALA A 19 8.35 -17.13 11.74
C ALA A 19 8.46 -17.19 13.27
N PRO A 20 9.15 -16.28 13.99
CA PRO A 20 9.23 -16.32 15.44
C PRO A 20 7.86 -16.20 16.11
N LEU A 21 6.98 -15.36 15.57
CA LEU A 21 5.62 -15.21 16.08
C LEU A 21 4.78 -16.49 15.86
N SER A 22 4.91 -17.11 14.68
CA SER A 22 4.25 -18.37 14.38
C SER A 22 4.69 -19.49 15.35
N GLU A 23 6.00 -19.62 15.59
CA GLU A 23 6.56 -20.59 16.51
C GLU A 23 6.04 -20.40 17.95
N MET A 24 6.02 -19.15 18.42
CA MET A 24 5.48 -18.80 19.73
C MET A 24 4.00 -19.15 19.83
N LEU A 25 3.18 -18.77 18.85
CA LEU A 25 1.74 -19.05 18.87
C LEU A 25 1.45 -20.55 18.83
N LYS A 26 2.14 -21.33 18.00
CA LYS A 26 1.96 -22.79 17.92
C LYS A 26 2.33 -23.50 19.21
N ARG A 27 3.34 -22.99 19.94
CA ARG A 27 3.75 -23.54 21.24
C ARG A 27 2.77 -23.20 22.35
N ASP A 28 2.37 -21.92 22.45
CA ASP A 28 1.66 -21.40 23.62
C ASP A 28 0.13 -21.36 23.42
N PHE A 29 -0.30 -21.29 22.15
CA PHE A 29 -1.71 -21.17 21.75
C PHE A 29 -1.98 -22.00 20.47
N PRO A 30 -1.94 -23.35 20.55
CA PRO A 30 -1.95 -24.22 19.37
C PRO A 30 -3.23 -24.10 18.51
N ASP A 31 -4.35 -23.67 19.11
CA ASP A 31 -5.63 -23.48 18.41
C ASP A 31 -5.78 -22.07 17.79
N ALA A 32 -4.84 -21.16 18.04
CA ALA A 32 -4.88 -19.81 17.47
C ALA A 32 -4.55 -19.82 15.98
N VAL A 33 -5.23 -18.97 15.23
CA VAL A 33 -4.98 -18.74 13.81
C VAL A 33 -4.15 -17.48 13.64
N LEU A 34 -2.96 -17.63 13.05
CA LEU A 34 -2.13 -16.49 12.67
C LEU A 34 -2.55 -15.95 11.31
N MET A 35 -3.26 -14.83 11.33
CA MET A 35 -3.66 -14.09 10.13
C MET A 35 -2.74 -12.88 9.92
N VAL A 36 -2.20 -12.75 8.70
CA VAL A 36 -1.38 -11.60 8.29
C VAL A 36 -2.15 -10.77 7.27
N ASP A 37 -2.35 -9.48 7.58
CA ASP A 37 -2.73 -8.48 6.58
C ASP A 37 -1.47 -8.15 5.74
N ASN A 38 -1.50 -8.60 4.50
CA ASN A 38 -0.38 -8.54 3.57
C ASN A 38 -0.45 -7.36 2.60
N CYS A 39 -1.46 -6.49 2.75
CA CYS A 39 -1.62 -5.31 1.89
C CYS A 39 -0.30 -4.54 1.73
N TYR A 40 -0.01 -4.16 0.50
CA TYR A 40 1.20 -3.46 0.04
C TYR A 40 2.47 -4.32 -0.07
N GLY A 41 2.50 -5.53 0.51
CA GLY A 41 3.68 -6.40 0.53
C GLY A 41 3.72 -7.44 -0.58
N GLU A 42 2.57 -7.74 -1.18
CA GLU A 42 2.44 -8.81 -2.18
C GLU A 42 3.37 -8.54 -3.38
N PHE A 43 4.07 -9.59 -3.82
CA PHE A 43 5.00 -9.58 -4.96
C PHE A 43 6.24 -8.67 -4.83
N VAL A 44 6.47 -8.06 -3.66
CA VAL A 44 7.72 -7.30 -3.40
C VAL A 44 8.87 -8.24 -3.09
N CYS A 45 8.59 -9.31 -2.35
CA CYS A 45 9.53 -10.39 -2.06
C CYS A 45 9.19 -11.63 -2.91
N THR A 46 10.12 -12.57 -3.00
CA THR A 46 9.93 -13.86 -3.69
C THR A 46 9.18 -14.88 -2.84
N GLN A 47 9.04 -14.62 -1.55
CA GLN A 47 8.34 -15.44 -0.57
C GLN A 47 7.30 -14.61 0.16
N GLU A 48 6.22 -15.26 0.57
CA GLU A 48 5.08 -14.65 1.25
C GLU A 48 4.95 -15.16 2.70
N PRO A 49 4.24 -14.46 3.59
CA PRO A 49 4.17 -14.82 5.01
C PRO A 49 3.66 -16.24 5.30
N THR A 50 2.87 -16.84 4.40
CA THR A 50 2.42 -18.25 4.54
C THR A 50 3.55 -19.24 4.48
N GLU A 51 4.65 -18.93 3.80
CA GLU A 51 5.86 -19.78 3.77
C GLU A 51 6.66 -19.72 5.08
N PHE A 52 6.39 -18.71 5.90
CA PHE A 52 7.01 -18.49 7.21
C PHE A 52 6.06 -18.78 8.37
N GLY A 53 4.96 -19.52 8.12
CA GLY A 53 4.09 -20.05 9.14
C GLY A 53 2.87 -19.22 9.47
N ALA A 54 2.54 -18.17 8.71
CA ALA A 54 1.20 -17.59 8.76
C ALA A 54 0.18 -18.64 8.31
N ASP A 55 -0.90 -18.80 9.07
CA ASP A 55 -1.97 -19.72 8.69
C ASP A 55 -2.76 -19.21 7.51
N VAL A 56 -3.00 -17.91 7.46
CA VAL A 56 -3.66 -17.23 6.34
C VAL A 56 -3.08 -15.83 6.12
N CYS A 57 -3.06 -15.43 4.85
CA CYS A 57 -2.83 -14.04 4.43
C CYS A 57 -4.12 -13.47 3.86
N VAL A 58 -4.35 -12.20 4.15
CA VAL A 58 -5.46 -11.42 3.62
C VAL A 58 -4.94 -10.15 2.97
N GLY A 59 -5.66 -9.64 1.99
CA GLY A 59 -5.31 -8.39 1.35
C GLY A 59 -6.39 -7.89 0.39
N SER A 60 -6.10 -6.77 -0.23
CA SER A 60 -7.01 -6.10 -1.16
C SER A 60 -6.61 -6.35 -2.60
N LEU A 61 -7.58 -6.74 -3.44
CA LEU A 61 -7.36 -6.93 -4.87
C LEU A 61 -7.24 -5.60 -5.63
N ILE A 62 -7.70 -4.47 -5.08
CA ILE A 62 -7.48 -3.15 -5.69
C ILE A 62 -6.07 -2.58 -5.44
N LYS A 63 -5.22 -3.31 -4.69
CA LYS A 63 -3.82 -2.96 -4.43
C LYS A 63 -2.88 -3.82 -5.29
N ASN A 64 -1.75 -4.22 -4.73
CA ASN A 64 -0.71 -4.98 -5.44
C ASN A 64 -1.25 -6.13 -6.30
N PRO A 65 -2.09 -7.06 -5.77
CA PRO A 65 -2.50 -8.23 -6.54
C PRO A 65 -3.38 -7.92 -7.75
N GLY A 66 -4.07 -6.79 -7.75
CA GLY A 66 -4.91 -6.40 -8.87
C GLY A 66 -4.17 -5.73 -10.02
N GLY A 67 -2.88 -5.40 -9.87
CA GLY A 67 -2.05 -4.82 -10.93
C GLY A 67 -2.64 -3.58 -11.61
N GLY A 68 -3.49 -2.82 -10.88
CA GLY A 68 -4.19 -1.65 -11.40
C GLY A 68 -5.41 -1.96 -12.27
N LEU A 69 -5.82 -3.23 -12.39
CA LEU A 69 -6.96 -3.64 -13.23
C LEU A 69 -8.15 -4.16 -12.42
N ALA A 70 -7.93 -4.74 -11.24
CA ALA A 70 -9.03 -5.25 -10.44
C ALA A 70 -9.90 -4.10 -9.89
N PRO A 71 -11.21 -4.10 -10.18
CA PRO A 71 -12.08 -2.96 -9.83
C PRO A 71 -12.52 -2.94 -8.37
N THR A 72 -12.35 -4.04 -7.64
CA THR A 72 -12.85 -4.22 -6.27
C THR A 72 -12.27 -5.50 -5.67
N GLY A 73 -12.66 -5.80 -4.43
CA GLY A 73 -12.48 -7.11 -3.82
C GLY A 73 -11.28 -7.23 -2.92
N GLY A 74 -11.24 -8.37 -2.25
CA GLY A 74 -10.15 -8.81 -1.39
C GLY A 74 -9.86 -10.28 -1.63
N TYR A 75 -8.78 -10.78 -1.05
CA TYR A 75 -8.42 -12.19 -1.08
C TYR A 75 -8.10 -12.70 0.32
N ILE A 76 -8.29 -14.00 0.50
CA ILE A 76 -7.81 -14.76 1.64
C ILE A 76 -7.16 -16.02 1.10
N VAL A 77 -5.91 -16.29 1.46
CA VAL A 77 -5.16 -17.48 1.06
C VAL A 77 -4.48 -18.11 2.26
N GLY A 78 -4.37 -19.42 2.30
CA GLY A 78 -3.72 -20.16 3.39
C GLY A 78 -4.35 -21.49 3.68
N ARG A 79 -4.39 -21.89 4.95
CA ARG A 79 -4.89 -23.18 5.42
C ARG A 79 -6.33 -23.45 4.98
N GLN A 80 -6.55 -24.62 4.39
CA GLN A 80 -7.83 -25.02 3.80
C GLN A 80 -8.98 -25.01 4.82
N ASP A 81 -8.76 -25.48 6.03
CA ASP A 81 -9.80 -25.51 7.06
C ASP A 81 -10.28 -24.12 7.48
N VAL A 82 -9.37 -23.11 7.47
CA VAL A 82 -9.72 -21.72 7.74
C VAL A 82 -10.48 -21.14 6.54
N ILE A 83 -10.01 -21.38 5.31
CA ILE A 83 -10.68 -20.93 4.09
C ILE A 83 -12.10 -21.48 3.99
N ASP A 84 -12.29 -22.76 4.30
CA ASP A 84 -13.63 -23.39 4.29
C ASP A 84 -14.59 -22.71 5.26
N ARG A 85 -14.14 -22.45 6.49
CA ARG A 85 -14.95 -21.72 7.50
C ARG A 85 -15.30 -20.30 7.05
N VAL A 86 -14.33 -19.55 6.52
CA VAL A 86 -14.52 -18.18 6.03
C VAL A 86 -15.49 -18.15 4.85
N SER A 87 -15.45 -19.15 3.98
CA SER A 87 -16.31 -19.22 2.79
C SER A 87 -17.82 -19.18 3.09
N TYR A 88 -18.24 -19.66 4.27
CA TYR A 88 -19.64 -19.58 4.73
C TYR A 88 -20.12 -18.14 5.03
N ARG A 89 -19.18 -17.20 5.15
CA ARG A 89 -19.46 -15.77 5.36
C ARG A 89 -19.31 -14.92 4.09
N LEU A 90 -18.98 -15.55 2.95
CA LEU A 90 -18.67 -14.83 1.71
C LEU A 90 -19.92 -14.13 1.13
N THR A 91 -21.08 -14.78 1.23
CA THR A 91 -22.36 -14.30 0.70
C THR A 91 -23.44 -14.32 1.79
N ALA A 92 -24.61 -14.82 1.50
CA ALA A 92 -25.69 -14.98 2.47
C ALA A 92 -25.57 -16.30 3.26
N PRO A 93 -26.13 -16.41 4.47
CA PRO A 93 -26.18 -17.65 5.23
C PRO A 93 -26.74 -18.81 4.41
N GLY A 94 -26.03 -19.95 4.41
CA GLY A 94 -26.42 -21.17 3.70
C GLY A 94 -26.01 -21.22 2.23
N ILE A 95 -25.53 -20.13 1.64
CA ILE A 95 -25.06 -20.09 0.24
C ILE A 95 -23.54 -20.28 0.17
N GLY A 96 -22.79 -19.63 1.05
CA GLY A 96 -21.34 -19.70 1.06
C GLY A 96 -20.73 -19.22 -0.26
N ARG A 97 -19.93 -20.07 -0.92
CA ARG A 97 -19.21 -19.76 -2.16
C ARG A 97 -19.88 -20.25 -3.46
N GLU A 98 -21.05 -20.84 -3.39
CA GLU A 98 -21.69 -21.51 -4.55
C GLU A 98 -22.00 -20.54 -5.69
N VAL A 99 -22.41 -19.31 -5.37
CA VAL A 99 -22.74 -18.28 -6.37
C VAL A 99 -21.54 -17.42 -6.79
N GLY A 100 -20.34 -17.72 -6.28
CA GLY A 100 -19.15 -16.91 -6.51
C GLY A 100 -19.09 -15.64 -5.69
N SER A 101 -18.00 -14.91 -5.81
CA SER A 101 -17.70 -13.70 -5.03
C SER A 101 -17.95 -12.40 -5.78
N TYR A 102 -18.27 -12.46 -7.08
CA TYR A 102 -18.44 -11.29 -7.93
C TYR A 102 -19.40 -11.56 -9.08
N ALA A 103 -20.31 -10.61 -9.35
CA ALA A 103 -21.34 -10.76 -10.36
C ALA A 103 -20.88 -10.38 -11.78
N GLY A 104 -19.73 -9.73 -11.92
CA GLY A 104 -19.19 -9.31 -13.21
C GLY A 104 -18.14 -10.26 -13.77
N SER A 105 -17.39 -9.78 -14.76
CA SER A 105 -16.28 -10.55 -15.35
C SER A 105 -15.10 -10.68 -14.39
N TYR A 106 -14.57 -11.89 -14.27
CA TYR A 106 -13.32 -12.14 -13.53
C TYR A 106 -12.04 -11.78 -14.32
N GLN A 107 -12.15 -11.44 -15.60
CA GLN A 107 -11.01 -11.14 -16.46
C GLN A 107 -10.08 -10.06 -15.87
N PRO A 108 -10.56 -8.91 -15.36
CA PRO A 108 -9.67 -7.89 -14.80
C PRO A 108 -8.88 -8.38 -13.59
N PHE A 109 -9.45 -9.28 -12.79
CA PHE A 109 -8.78 -9.86 -11.63
C PHE A 109 -7.63 -10.79 -12.05
N TYR A 110 -7.88 -11.72 -12.96
CA TYR A 110 -6.85 -12.65 -13.44
C TYR A 110 -5.78 -11.95 -14.26
N GLN A 111 -6.18 -11.01 -15.12
CA GLN A 111 -5.21 -10.23 -15.90
C GLN A 111 -4.39 -9.32 -15.00
N GLY A 112 -5.03 -8.70 -14.00
CA GLY A 112 -4.36 -7.89 -12.99
C GLY A 112 -3.35 -8.71 -12.19
N LEU A 113 -3.73 -9.89 -11.72
CA LEU A 113 -2.84 -10.81 -11.00
C LEU A 113 -1.63 -11.24 -11.86
N PHE A 114 -1.86 -11.51 -13.15
CA PHE A 114 -0.78 -11.83 -14.08
C PHE A 114 0.21 -10.68 -14.25
N LEU A 115 -0.28 -9.44 -14.27
CA LEU A 115 0.55 -8.23 -14.41
C LEU A 115 1.15 -7.74 -13.09
N ALA A 116 0.59 -8.15 -11.95
CA ALA A 116 0.92 -7.63 -10.64
C ALA A 116 2.44 -7.62 -10.33
N PRO A 117 3.23 -8.68 -10.58
CA PRO A 117 4.67 -8.64 -10.31
C PRO A 117 5.40 -7.54 -11.07
N HIS A 118 5.00 -7.29 -12.33
CA HIS A 118 5.56 -6.20 -13.13
C HIS A 118 5.17 -4.84 -12.57
N VAL A 119 3.89 -4.63 -12.27
CA VAL A 119 3.37 -3.36 -11.76
C VAL A 119 3.98 -3.05 -10.38
N VAL A 120 4.06 -4.03 -9.49
CA VAL A 120 4.70 -3.88 -8.17
C VAL A 120 6.18 -3.48 -8.32
N ALA A 121 6.90 -4.07 -9.26
CA ALA A 121 8.28 -3.66 -9.55
C ALA A 121 8.38 -2.20 -10.01
N GLN A 122 7.39 -1.67 -10.77
CA GLN A 122 7.35 -0.24 -11.14
C GLN A 122 7.09 0.65 -9.92
N ALA A 123 6.18 0.23 -9.04
CA ALA A 123 5.88 0.94 -7.79
C ALA A 123 7.10 0.99 -6.87
N VAL A 124 7.81 -0.12 -6.67
CA VAL A 124 9.06 -0.17 -5.90
C VAL A 124 10.13 0.75 -6.49
N ARG A 125 10.31 0.76 -7.81
CA ARG A 125 11.25 1.68 -8.48
C ARG A 125 10.88 3.15 -8.26
N THR A 126 9.60 3.48 -8.26
CA THR A 126 9.11 4.83 -7.96
C THR A 126 9.42 5.21 -6.51
N SER A 127 9.21 4.29 -5.56
CA SER A 127 9.55 4.49 -4.15
C SER A 127 11.04 4.72 -3.93
N VAL A 128 11.91 3.93 -4.59
CA VAL A 128 13.37 4.11 -4.53
C VAL A 128 13.79 5.48 -5.06
N LEU A 129 13.21 5.91 -6.20
CA LEU A 129 13.49 7.23 -6.76
C LEU A 129 13.06 8.35 -5.80
N ALA A 130 11.87 8.24 -5.19
CA ALA A 130 11.38 9.22 -4.23
C ALA A 130 12.31 9.34 -3.01
N ALA A 131 12.75 8.21 -2.46
CA ALA A 131 13.72 8.18 -1.38
C ALA A 131 15.02 8.89 -1.76
N ALA A 132 15.62 8.54 -2.90
CA ALA A 132 16.87 9.12 -3.37
C ALA A 132 16.78 10.64 -3.60
N VAL A 133 15.66 11.11 -4.18
CA VAL A 133 15.44 12.56 -4.39
C VAL A 133 15.29 13.28 -3.05
N CYS A 134 14.50 12.74 -2.12
CA CYS A 134 14.32 13.36 -0.80
C CYS A 134 15.64 13.45 -0.03
N GLU A 135 16.46 12.40 -0.03
CA GLU A 135 17.76 12.44 0.64
C GLU A 135 18.74 13.42 -0.02
N ALA A 136 18.73 13.52 -1.36
CA ALA A 136 19.52 14.52 -2.08
C ALA A 136 19.09 15.97 -1.76
N LEU A 137 17.83 16.16 -1.35
CA LEU A 137 17.28 17.44 -0.88
C LEU A 137 17.43 17.65 0.64
N GLY A 138 18.13 16.75 1.34
CA GLY A 138 18.36 16.84 2.79
C GLY A 138 17.18 16.42 3.66
N MET A 139 16.18 15.74 3.12
CA MET A 139 15.04 15.17 3.83
C MET A 139 15.29 13.68 4.13
N ARG A 140 14.78 13.20 5.26
CA ARG A 140 14.91 11.78 5.63
C ARG A 140 13.88 10.92 4.90
N SER A 141 14.28 9.73 4.54
CA SER A 141 13.40 8.72 3.95
C SER A 141 13.50 7.37 4.67
N THR A 142 12.43 6.60 4.66
CA THR A 142 12.41 5.24 5.22
C THR A 142 11.45 4.35 4.42
N PRO A 143 11.95 3.25 3.83
CA PRO A 143 13.33 2.78 3.76
C PRO A 143 14.26 3.76 3.03
N ALA A 144 15.58 3.69 3.29
CA ALA A 144 16.58 4.41 2.50
C ALA A 144 16.61 3.88 1.05
N PRO A 145 17.23 4.61 0.09
CA PRO A 145 17.22 4.19 -1.32
C PRO A 145 17.82 2.80 -1.57
N ASP A 146 18.81 2.40 -0.79
CA ASP A 146 19.55 1.13 -0.90
C ASP A 146 19.07 0.06 0.09
N ASP A 147 18.11 0.38 0.97
CA ASP A 147 17.55 -0.59 1.90
C ASP A 147 16.72 -1.66 1.17
N ARG A 148 16.74 -2.87 1.74
CA ARG A 148 15.82 -3.94 1.34
C ARG A 148 14.38 -3.52 1.60
N ARG A 149 13.51 -3.74 0.62
CA ARG A 149 12.09 -3.38 0.68
C ARG A 149 11.21 -4.60 0.87
N THR A 150 10.12 -4.40 1.58
CA THR A 150 9.15 -5.43 1.90
C THR A 150 7.72 -5.06 1.48
N ASP A 151 7.50 -3.79 1.19
CA ASP A 151 6.25 -3.25 0.62
C ASP A 151 6.53 -2.10 -0.34
N ILE A 152 5.47 -1.52 -0.90
CA ILE A 152 5.56 -0.39 -1.84
C ILE A 152 5.50 0.98 -1.15
N ILE A 153 5.43 1.03 0.18
CA ILE A 153 5.27 2.29 0.92
C ILE A 153 6.63 2.95 1.15
N GLN A 154 6.71 4.22 0.79
CA GLN A 154 7.85 5.08 1.05
C GLN A 154 7.46 6.20 2.00
N ALA A 155 8.00 6.19 3.20
CA ALA A 155 7.86 7.32 4.12
C ALA A 155 8.90 8.39 3.82
N LEU A 156 8.46 9.64 3.68
CA LEU A 156 9.26 10.81 3.37
C LEU A 156 9.00 11.87 4.45
N GLU A 157 10.01 12.18 5.27
CA GLU A 157 9.89 13.19 6.33
C GLU A 157 10.09 14.59 5.74
N LEU A 158 9.00 15.31 5.54
CA LEU A 158 9.03 16.63 4.89
C LEU A 158 9.27 17.79 5.88
N GLY A 159 9.11 17.53 7.18
CA GLY A 159 9.54 18.41 8.25
C GLY A 159 8.58 19.55 8.61
N THR A 160 7.71 19.99 7.69
CA THR A 160 6.72 21.05 7.97
C THR A 160 5.36 20.73 7.35
N PRO A 161 4.26 21.27 7.91
CA PRO A 161 2.92 21.05 7.37
C PRO A 161 2.75 21.61 5.96
N GLU A 162 3.39 22.74 5.64
CA GLU A 162 3.32 23.37 4.32
C GLU A 162 3.97 22.51 3.25
N ARG A 163 5.13 21.91 3.55
CA ARG A 163 5.80 20.95 2.66
C ARG A 163 4.96 19.70 2.46
N LEU A 164 4.35 19.17 3.53
CA LEU A 164 3.50 18.01 3.49
C LEU A 164 2.28 18.23 2.58
N ILE A 165 1.58 19.34 2.77
CA ILE A 165 0.43 19.71 1.94
C ILE A 165 0.85 19.89 0.49
N ALA A 166 1.93 20.65 0.24
CA ALA A 166 2.41 20.90 -1.12
C ALA A 166 2.86 19.60 -1.83
N PHE A 167 3.46 18.66 -1.11
CA PHE A 167 3.83 17.36 -1.67
C PHE A 167 2.58 16.57 -2.10
N CYS A 168 1.57 16.44 -1.25
CA CYS A 168 0.33 15.75 -1.58
C CYS A 168 -0.40 16.43 -2.74
N GLN A 169 -0.47 17.77 -2.75
CA GLN A 169 -1.04 18.52 -3.86
C GLN A 169 -0.29 18.27 -5.18
N GLY A 170 1.04 18.20 -5.13
CA GLY A 170 1.87 17.89 -6.31
C GLY A 170 1.61 16.49 -6.87
N ILE A 171 1.50 15.49 -6.00
CA ILE A 171 1.13 14.12 -6.39
C ILE A 171 -0.28 14.10 -7.00
N GLN A 172 -1.26 14.78 -6.41
CA GLN A 172 -2.61 14.88 -6.95
C GLN A 172 -2.65 15.52 -8.34
N MET A 173 -1.95 16.64 -8.53
CA MET A 173 -1.86 17.31 -9.83
C MET A 173 -1.20 16.45 -10.92
N ALA A 174 -0.41 15.45 -10.54
CA ALA A 174 0.21 14.53 -11.49
C ALA A 174 -0.60 13.24 -11.71
N SER A 175 -1.70 13.08 -11.00
CA SER A 175 -2.56 11.89 -11.09
C SER A 175 -3.39 11.90 -12.38
N PRO A 176 -3.80 10.72 -12.90
CA PRO A 176 -4.59 10.63 -14.12
C PRO A 176 -6.05 11.09 -13.94
N ILE A 177 -6.57 11.00 -12.72
CA ILE A 177 -7.94 11.37 -12.35
C ILE A 177 -7.89 12.52 -11.36
N ASP A 178 -8.85 13.44 -11.45
CA ASP A 178 -9.02 14.57 -10.53
C ASP A 178 -7.75 15.43 -10.33
N SER A 179 -6.91 15.54 -11.36
CA SER A 179 -5.66 16.31 -11.30
C SER A 179 -5.86 17.82 -11.07
N MET A 180 -7.08 18.32 -11.27
CA MET A 180 -7.44 19.71 -10.98
C MET A 180 -7.86 19.94 -9.53
N ALA A 181 -8.11 18.88 -8.78
CA ALA A 181 -8.43 18.97 -7.37
C ALA A 181 -7.18 19.29 -6.55
N LEU A 182 -7.34 20.15 -5.55
CA LEU A 182 -6.29 20.43 -4.57
C LEU A 182 -6.72 19.81 -3.24
N PRO A 183 -6.09 18.71 -2.81
CA PRO A 183 -6.41 18.11 -1.54
C PRO A 183 -6.03 19.04 -0.39
N GLU A 184 -6.85 19.01 0.65
CA GLU A 184 -6.65 19.73 1.91
C GLU A 184 -6.73 18.75 3.08
N PRO A 185 -6.07 19.05 4.22
CA PRO A 185 -6.22 18.26 5.43
C PRO A 185 -7.67 18.26 5.92
N TRP A 186 -8.17 17.11 6.35
CA TRP A 186 -9.52 16.95 6.86
C TRP A 186 -9.59 15.95 8.01
N ASP A 187 -10.64 16.04 8.83
CA ASP A 187 -10.85 15.15 9.96
C ASP A 187 -11.34 13.79 9.47
N MET A 188 -10.48 12.78 9.56
CA MET A 188 -10.79 11.42 9.13
C MET A 188 -11.28 10.59 10.33
N PRO A 189 -12.43 9.91 10.23
CA PRO A 189 -12.92 9.06 11.30
C PRO A 189 -11.90 8.01 11.74
N GLY A 190 -11.69 7.89 13.06
CA GLY A 190 -10.74 6.95 13.65
C GLY A 190 -9.30 7.46 13.77
N TYR A 191 -9.01 8.68 13.34
CA TYR A 191 -7.71 9.32 13.48
C TYR A 191 -7.77 10.50 14.45
N GLN A 192 -6.68 10.71 15.21
CA GLN A 192 -6.56 11.82 16.16
C GLN A 192 -6.11 13.12 15.48
N HIS A 193 -5.49 13.04 14.33
CA HIS A 193 -4.96 14.16 13.55
C HIS A 193 -5.64 14.18 12.18
N GLN A 194 -5.77 15.37 11.64
CA GLN A 194 -6.20 15.51 10.25
C GLN A 194 -5.28 14.72 9.31
N VAL A 195 -5.81 14.26 8.21
CA VAL A 195 -5.07 13.56 7.17
C VAL A 195 -5.29 14.27 5.85
N ILE A 196 -4.24 14.43 5.06
CA ILE A 196 -4.35 14.84 3.65
C ILE A 196 -4.06 13.62 2.77
N MET A 197 -4.86 13.44 1.72
CA MET A 197 -4.74 12.29 0.81
C MET A 197 -4.70 12.77 -0.64
N ALA A 198 -3.70 12.30 -1.39
CA ALA A 198 -3.62 12.43 -2.84
C ALA A 198 -3.87 11.05 -3.45
N ALA A 199 -5.02 10.86 -4.08
CA ALA A 199 -5.50 9.56 -4.56
C ALA A 199 -6.32 9.71 -5.86
N GLY A 200 -5.76 10.38 -6.85
CA GLY A 200 -6.36 10.53 -8.19
C GLY A 200 -6.19 9.25 -9.01
N THR A 201 -6.90 8.20 -8.61
CA THR A 201 -6.76 6.83 -9.12
C THR A 201 -7.99 6.41 -9.93
N PHE A 202 -7.82 5.53 -10.93
CA PHE A 202 -8.94 4.97 -11.72
C PHE A 202 -9.90 4.16 -10.88
N VAL A 203 -9.37 3.44 -9.90
CA VAL A 203 -10.14 2.72 -8.89
C VAL A 203 -9.95 3.40 -7.55
N SER A 204 -11.05 3.86 -6.93
CA SER A 204 -10.98 4.56 -5.65
C SER A 204 -10.29 3.69 -4.58
N GLY A 205 -9.27 4.22 -3.94
CA GLY A 205 -8.48 3.53 -2.93
C GLY A 205 -7.41 2.56 -3.48
N ALA A 206 -7.19 2.52 -4.80
CA ALA A 206 -6.17 1.67 -5.43
C ALA A 206 -4.76 2.25 -5.26
N SER A 207 -4.16 2.02 -4.12
CA SER A 207 -2.84 2.55 -3.80
C SER A 207 -1.67 1.96 -4.60
N ILE A 208 -1.90 0.90 -5.41
CA ILE A 208 -0.93 0.45 -6.42
C ILE A 208 -0.81 1.46 -7.58
N GLU A 209 -1.83 2.25 -7.84
CA GLU A 209 -1.74 3.48 -8.61
C GLU A 209 -1.00 4.53 -7.77
N LEU A 210 -0.51 5.61 -8.36
CA LEU A 210 0.26 6.59 -7.58
C LEU A 210 -0.63 7.34 -6.58
N SER A 211 -0.27 7.30 -5.30
CA SER A 211 -0.97 7.99 -4.22
C SER A 211 -0.02 8.40 -3.09
N ALA A 212 -0.47 9.33 -2.26
CA ALA A 212 0.24 9.74 -1.04
C ALA A 212 -0.75 10.07 0.06
N ASP A 213 -0.53 9.49 1.23
CA ASP A 213 -1.29 9.75 2.44
C ASP A 213 -0.39 10.43 3.47
N ALA A 214 -0.92 11.40 4.21
CA ALA A 214 -0.11 12.17 5.14
C ALA A 214 -0.91 12.62 6.36
N PRO A 215 -0.68 12.05 7.55
CA PRO A 215 -1.23 12.58 8.79
C PRO A 215 -0.55 13.90 9.15
N MET A 216 -1.33 14.92 9.54
CA MET A 216 -0.89 16.25 9.92
C MET A 216 -0.29 16.26 11.33
N ARG A 217 0.85 15.59 11.50
CA ARG A 217 1.60 15.51 12.76
C ARG A 217 3.09 15.43 12.49
N GLU A 218 3.90 15.91 13.43
CA GLU A 218 5.36 15.77 13.35
C GLU A 218 5.80 14.30 13.24
N PRO A 219 6.86 14.03 12.44
CA PRO A 219 7.69 14.97 11.68
C PRO A 219 7.15 15.33 10.30
N TYR A 220 5.84 15.31 10.07
CA TYR A 220 5.15 15.61 8.81
C TYR A 220 5.60 14.68 7.67
N THR A 221 5.30 13.43 7.87
CA THR A 221 5.69 12.34 6.96
C THR A 221 4.61 12.07 5.92
N ALA A 222 4.98 12.15 4.65
CA ALA A 222 4.16 11.63 3.56
C ALA A 222 4.47 10.14 3.34
N PHE A 223 3.44 9.33 3.17
CA PHE A 223 3.51 7.92 2.81
C PHE A 223 3.13 7.77 1.33
N LEU A 224 4.16 7.84 0.49
CA LEU A 224 4.02 7.66 -0.96
C LEU A 224 3.92 6.18 -1.28
N GLN A 225 3.06 5.82 -2.22
CA GLN A 225 2.84 4.43 -2.62
C GLN A 225 2.41 4.34 -4.07
N GLY A 226 2.71 3.20 -4.69
CA GLY A 226 2.23 2.88 -6.02
C GLY A 226 3.01 3.52 -7.17
N GLY A 227 2.39 3.41 -8.32
CA GLY A 227 2.91 3.81 -9.62
C GLY A 227 2.82 2.66 -10.63
N LEU A 228 1.76 2.64 -11.44
CA LEU A 228 1.53 1.58 -12.45
C LEU A 228 2.69 1.50 -13.45
N THR A 229 3.33 2.63 -13.72
CA THR A 229 4.54 2.71 -14.54
C THR A 229 5.56 3.61 -13.88
N TYR A 230 6.82 3.22 -13.92
CA TYR A 230 7.92 4.04 -13.41
C TYR A 230 8.02 5.41 -14.10
N SER A 231 7.73 5.46 -15.41
CA SER A 231 7.77 6.72 -16.17
C SER A 231 6.77 7.74 -15.65
N HIS A 232 5.54 7.30 -15.33
CA HIS A 232 4.54 8.17 -14.69
C HIS A 232 4.99 8.60 -13.30
N GLY A 233 5.41 7.65 -12.44
CA GLY A 233 5.90 7.95 -11.09
C GLY A 233 7.06 8.96 -11.11
N LYS A 234 8.04 8.78 -12.00
CA LYS A 234 9.15 9.72 -12.18
C LYS A 234 8.67 11.12 -12.59
N LEU A 235 7.77 11.21 -13.58
CA LEU A 235 7.23 12.50 -14.02
C LEU A 235 6.45 13.18 -12.90
N ALA A 236 5.67 12.43 -12.16
CA ALA A 236 4.90 12.93 -11.01
C ALA A 236 5.82 13.51 -9.93
N LEU A 237 6.89 12.83 -9.57
CA LEU A 237 7.87 13.33 -8.61
C LEU A 237 8.55 14.60 -9.10
N ILE A 238 8.98 14.66 -10.37
CA ILE A 238 9.58 15.87 -10.95
C ILE A 238 8.61 17.04 -10.79
N ARG A 239 7.35 16.89 -11.22
CA ARG A 239 6.33 17.96 -11.12
C ARG A 239 6.02 18.35 -9.69
N THR A 240 6.00 17.40 -8.79
CA THR A 240 5.76 17.63 -7.35
C THR A 240 6.88 18.50 -6.76
N PHE A 241 8.14 18.16 -7.01
CA PHE A 241 9.25 18.94 -6.46
C PHE A 241 9.40 20.30 -7.16
N GLU A 242 9.12 20.40 -8.46
CA GLU A 242 9.02 21.72 -9.14
C GLU A 242 7.92 22.61 -8.56
N TYR A 243 6.77 22.03 -8.21
CA TYR A 243 5.68 22.74 -7.56
C TYR A 243 6.09 23.25 -6.16
N MET A 244 6.74 22.40 -5.36
CA MET A 244 7.26 22.77 -4.06
C MET A 244 8.32 23.88 -4.16
N GLN A 245 9.23 23.77 -5.14
CA GLN A 245 10.26 24.80 -5.39
C GLN A 245 9.63 26.15 -5.77
N LYS A 246 8.62 26.16 -6.67
CA LYS A 246 7.89 27.39 -7.03
C LYS A 246 7.19 28.06 -5.85
N LYS A 247 6.85 27.28 -4.82
CA LYS A 247 6.29 27.79 -3.55
C LYS A 247 7.35 28.23 -2.55
N GLY A 248 8.64 28.09 -2.85
CA GLY A 248 9.73 28.41 -1.92
C GLY A 248 9.84 27.44 -0.74
N LEU A 249 9.43 26.18 -0.93
CA LEU A 249 9.40 25.15 0.12
C LEU A 249 10.58 24.16 0.04
N LEU A 250 11.47 24.29 -0.94
CA LEU A 250 12.69 23.51 -1.10
C LEU A 250 13.92 24.39 -0.97
#